data_aabd1afacb6438e3faeffff119a4f4a4
#
_entry.id   aabd1afacb6438e3faeffff119a4f4a4
#
_cell.length_a   1.000
_cell.length_b   1.000
_cell.length_c   1.000
_cell.angle_alpha   90.00
_cell.angle_beta   90.00
_cell.angle_gamma   90.00
#
_symmetry.space_group_name_H-M   'P 1'
#
loop_
_entity.id
_entity.type
_entity.pdbx_description
1 polymer ?
#
loop_
_entity_poly.entity_id
_entity_poly.type
_entity_poly.pdbx_seq_one_letter_code
_entity_poly.pdbx_strand_id
1 'polypeptide(L)'
;MICDENFRKEVANIIGLENTSIEFSHPELSVQAVCYENKIPFTIHAGIGTDVIDQHTYFDGQAKGGCSGRDFLIYTNEVSRLTEGGVILNVGSAVTGPEVFLKAASMAGNIGHVPDKIITANFDLRPYNPDKFSDENAVAYYYRDQKSIVKRIPQAYGGKGYYIGGNQKNTIPLLYKELIGLMQ
;
A
#
# COMPACT_ATOMS: atom_id res chain seq x y z
N MET A 1 -13.09 -1.61 5.00
CA MET A 1 -12.95 -1.44 6.47
C MET A 1 -14.27 -1.81 7.12
N ILE A 2 -14.37 -3.00 7.68
CA ILE A 2 -15.53 -3.37 8.50
C ILE A 2 -15.18 -2.88 9.91
N CYS A 3 -15.45 -1.61 10.19
CA CYS A 3 -15.47 -1.18 11.58
C CYS A 3 -16.61 -1.93 12.26
N ASP A 4 -16.28 -2.65 13.33
CA ASP A 4 -17.25 -3.22 14.23
C ASP A 4 -18.29 -2.16 14.61
N GLU A 5 -19.56 -2.51 14.57
CA GLU A 5 -20.67 -1.57 14.87
C GLU A 5 -20.53 -0.98 16.29
N ASN A 6 -20.01 -1.75 17.22
CA ASN A 6 -19.73 -1.28 18.58
C ASN A 6 -18.63 -0.21 18.60
N PHE A 7 -17.57 -0.38 17.81
CA PHE A 7 -16.51 0.62 17.66
C PHE A 7 -17.04 1.92 17.05
N ARG A 8 -17.93 1.83 16.04
CA ARG A 8 -18.59 3.02 15.47
C ARG A 8 -19.42 3.77 16.50
N LYS A 9 -20.20 3.05 17.32
CA LYS A 9 -21.00 3.64 18.40
C LYS A 9 -20.13 4.30 19.47
N GLU A 10 -19.02 3.65 19.84
CA GLU A 10 -18.10 4.19 20.81
C GLU A 10 -17.42 5.46 20.30
N VAL A 11 -16.96 5.48 19.06
CA VAL A 11 -16.39 6.67 18.43
C VAL A 11 -17.45 7.78 18.31
N ALA A 12 -18.67 7.46 17.86
CA ALA A 12 -19.75 8.43 17.77
C ALA A 12 -20.09 9.07 19.12
N ASN A 13 -20.08 8.28 20.19
CA ASN A 13 -20.29 8.79 21.57
C ASN A 13 -19.14 9.72 22.02
N ILE A 14 -17.89 9.35 21.72
CA ILE A 14 -16.70 10.16 22.09
C ILE A 14 -16.70 11.52 21.40
N ILE A 15 -17.08 11.57 20.12
CA ILE A 15 -17.09 12.81 19.33
C ILE A 15 -18.44 13.53 19.33
N GLY A 16 -19.43 13.02 20.08
CA GLY A 16 -20.75 13.64 20.21
C GLY A 16 -21.60 13.59 18.94
N LEU A 17 -21.29 12.67 18.04
CA LEU A 17 -22.05 12.44 16.80
C LEU A 17 -23.00 11.25 16.97
N GLU A 18 -24.17 11.49 17.48
CA GLU A 18 -25.24 10.51 17.47
C GLU A 18 -25.78 10.35 16.02
N ASN A 19 -25.53 9.16 15.44
CA ASN A 19 -26.16 8.72 14.18
C ASN A 19 -26.07 9.68 12.99
N THR A 20 -24.92 10.28 12.73
CA THR A 20 -24.77 11.17 11.58
C THR A 20 -24.40 10.35 10.33
N SER A 21 -25.34 10.25 9.41
CA SER A 21 -25.05 9.85 8.02
C SER A 21 -24.58 11.09 7.28
N ILE A 22 -23.37 11.07 6.75
CA ILE A 22 -22.86 12.14 5.89
C ILE A 22 -22.97 11.66 4.45
N GLU A 23 -23.76 12.36 3.65
CA GLU A 23 -23.77 12.16 2.21
C GLU A 23 -22.64 12.94 1.56
N PHE A 24 -21.80 12.25 0.81
CA PHE A 24 -20.76 12.88 0.00
C PHE A 24 -21.30 13.23 -1.37
N SER A 25 -21.01 14.44 -1.86
CA SER A 25 -21.53 14.94 -3.13
C SER A 25 -21.02 14.15 -4.35
N HIS A 26 -19.86 13.53 -4.24
CA HIS A 26 -19.18 12.83 -5.33
C HIS A 26 -18.51 11.54 -4.85
N PRO A 27 -19.27 10.55 -4.36
CA PRO A 27 -18.72 9.28 -3.88
C PRO A 27 -18.03 8.48 -4.99
N GLU A 28 -18.47 8.64 -6.25
CA GLU A 28 -17.91 8.00 -7.43
C GLU A 28 -16.44 8.40 -7.72
N LEU A 29 -15.99 9.53 -7.19
CA LEU A 29 -14.58 9.96 -7.29
C LEU A 29 -13.70 9.43 -6.16
N SER A 30 -14.29 8.78 -5.17
CA SER A 30 -13.58 8.24 -4.03
C SER A 30 -13.07 6.83 -4.31
N VAL A 31 -11.75 6.66 -4.31
CA VAL A 31 -11.13 5.31 -4.41
C VAL A 31 -11.61 4.39 -3.29
N GLN A 32 -11.81 4.93 -2.08
CA GLN A 32 -12.30 4.15 -0.93
C GLN A 32 -13.73 3.65 -1.15
N ALA A 33 -14.63 4.52 -1.65
CA ALA A 33 -16.00 4.14 -1.95
C ALA A 33 -16.05 3.07 -3.04
N VAL A 34 -15.33 3.28 -4.15
CA VAL A 34 -15.25 2.32 -5.25
C VAL A 34 -14.68 0.97 -4.79
N CYS A 35 -13.62 0.96 -3.99
CA CYS A 35 -13.09 -0.28 -3.41
C CYS A 35 -14.13 -0.98 -2.52
N TYR A 36 -14.85 -0.23 -1.69
CA TYR A 36 -15.88 -0.78 -0.81
C TYR A 36 -17.02 -1.44 -1.61
N GLU A 37 -17.56 -0.75 -2.62
CA GLU A 37 -18.61 -1.26 -3.49
C GLU A 37 -18.21 -2.53 -4.24
N ASN A 38 -16.96 -2.59 -4.70
CA ASN A 38 -16.42 -3.73 -5.43
C ASN A 38 -15.80 -4.81 -4.52
N LYS A 39 -15.90 -4.68 -3.19
CA LYS A 39 -15.32 -5.62 -2.21
C LYS A 39 -13.81 -5.82 -2.37
N ILE A 40 -13.11 -4.78 -2.80
CA ILE A 40 -11.66 -4.75 -2.89
C ILE A 40 -11.11 -4.26 -1.56
N PRO A 41 -10.22 -5.00 -0.89
CA PRO A 41 -9.59 -4.55 0.33
C PRO A 41 -8.84 -3.23 0.12
N PHE A 42 -9.13 -2.25 0.96
CA PHE A 42 -8.46 -0.95 0.98
C PHE A 42 -7.91 -0.72 2.39
N THR A 43 -6.60 -0.60 2.52
CA THR A 43 -5.91 -0.49 3.81
C THR A 43 -5.10 0.79 3.91
N ILE A 44 -5.05 1.37 5.11
CA ILE A 44 -4.32 2.60 5.40
C ILE A 44 -3.23 2.31 6.42
N HIS A 45 -1.98 2.56 6.03
CA HIS A 45 -0.79 2.37 6.85
C HIS A 45 -0.26 3.73 7.30
N ALA A 46 -0.68 4.16 8.47
CA ALA A 46 -0.35 5.48 9.01
C ALA A 46 0.96 5.45 9.80
N GLY A 47 1.73 6.52 9.70
CA GLY A 47 2.83 6.83 10.62
C GLY A 47 2.35 7.78 11.71
N ILE A 48 2.65 7.49 12.98
CA ILE A 48 2.32 8.38 14.09
C ILE A 48 3.43 9.45 14.20
N GLY A 49 3.01 10.71 14.30
CA GLY A 49 3.91 11.87 14.38
C GLY A 49 4.46 12.35 13.03
N THR A 50 4.04 11.77 11.93
CA THR A 50 4.47 12.14 10.58
C THR A 50 3.36 12.75 9.73
N ASP A 51 2.11 12.43 10.03
CA ASP A 51 0.96 12.91 9.27
C ASP A 51 0.43 14.23 9.82
N VAL A 52 -0.03 15.11 8.95
CA VAL A 52 -0.58 16.44 9.32
C VAL A 52 -1.75 16.31 10.29
N ILE A 53 -2.57 15.29 10.15
CA ILE A 53 -3.73 15.04 11.02
C ILE A 53 -3.34 14.81 12.50
N ASP A 54 -2.10 14.42 12.77
CA ASP A 54 -1.62 14.18 14.14
C ASP A 54 -1.54 15.47 14.97
N GLN A 55 -1.58 16.64 14.32
CA GLN A 55 -1.62 17.95 14.97
C GLN A 55 -3.04 18.42 15.31
N HIS A 56 -4.07 17.68 14.90
CA HIS A 56 -5.45 18.10 15.10
C HIS A 56 -5.88 17.90 16.56
N THR A 57 -6.71 18.81 17.07
CA THR A 57 -7.19 18.80 18.47
C THR A 57 -7.92 17.50 18.85
N TYR A 58 -8.59 16.87 17.91
CA TYR A 58 -9.29 15.59 18.09
C TYR A 58 -8.46 14.37 17.64
N PHE A 59 -7.14 14.53 17.54
CA PHE A 59 -6.27 13.40 17.24
C PHE A 59 -6.29 12.39 18.37
N ASP A 60 -6.59 11.14 18.02
CA ASP A 60 -6.50 10.00 18.93
C ASP A 60 -5.47 8.99 18.39
N GLY A 61 -4.31 8.97 19.03
CA GLY A 61 -3.20 8.07 18.66
C GLY A 61 -3.53 6.60 18.87
N GLN A 62 -4.39 6.26 19.84
CA GLN A 62 -4.83 4.89 20.09
C GLN A 62 -5.74 4.40 18.96
N ALA A 63 -6.72 5.22 18.56
CA ALA A 63 -7.61 4.90 17.45
C ALA A 63 -6.81 4.77 16.14
N LYS A 64 -5.93 5.72 15.84
CA LYS A 64 -5.07 5.69 14.65
C LYS A 64 -4.19 4.44 14.62
N GLY A 65 -3.51 4.13 15.71
CA GLY A 65 -2.65 2.95 15.82
C GLY A 65 -3.42 1.64 15.73
N GLY A 66 -4.58 1.55 16.39
CA GLY A 66 -5.44 0.37 16.35
C GLY A 66 -6.00 0.10 14.95
N CYS A 67 -6.47 1.14 14.24
CA CYS A 67 -6.97 1.02 12.88
C CYS A 67 -5.85 0.61 11.91
N SER A 68 -4.71 1.30 11.95
CA SER A 68 -3.59 1.00 11.07
C SER A 68 -3.01 -0.41 11.32
N GLY A 69 -2.96 -0.85 12.58
CA GLY A 69 -2.53 -2.20 12.92
C GLY A 69 -3.47 -3.28 12.35
N ARG A 70 -4.79 -3.05 12.41
CA ARG A 70 -5.78 -3.95 11.79
C ARG A 70 -5.65 -3.96 10.27
N ASP A 71 -5.50 -2.81 9.65
CA ASP A 71 -5.29 -2.68 8.21
C ASP A 71 -4.02 -3.39 7.75
N PHE A 72 -2.96 -3.35 8.56
CA PHE A 72 -1.74 -4.12 8.29
C PHE A 72 -1.99 -5.63 8.29
N LEU A 73 -2.83 -6.16 9.19
CA LEU A 73 -3.18 -7.57 9.18
C LEU A 73 -4.03 -7.95 7.96
N ILE A 74 -4.97 -7.09 7.53
CA ILE A 74 -5.74 -7.28 6.30
C ILE A 74 -4.80 -7.31 5.09
N TYR A 75 -3.88 -6.36 4.99
CA TYR A 75 -2.89 -6.33 3.93
C TYR A 75 -1.99 -7.57 3.93
N THR A 76 -1.55 -8.02 5.11
CA THR A 76 -0.76 -9.24 5.25
C THR A 76 -1.53 -10.48 4.76
N ASN A 77 -2.84 -10.55 5.04
CA ASN A 77 -3.69 -11.62 4.53
C ASN A 77 -3.76 -11.61 2.99
N GLU A 78 -3.86 -10.44 2.36
CA GLU A 78 -3.82 -10.35 0.90
C GLU A 78 -2.43 -10.74 0.35
N VAL A 79 -1.36 -10.31 1.00
CA VAL A 79 0.01 -10.71 0.64
C VAL A 79 0.22 -12.22 0.75
N SER A 80 -0.40 -12.88 1.75
CA SER A 80 -0.31 -14.34 1.92
C SER A 80 -0.98 -15.14 0.79
N ARG A 81 -1.80 -14.48 -0.04
CA ARG A 81 -2.46 -15.08 -1.20
C ARG A 81 -1.70 -14.84 -2.51
N LEU A 82 -0.58 -14.12 -2.46
CA LEU A 82 0.26 -13.88 -3.64
C LEU A 82 0.99 -15.15 -4.02
N THR A 83 0.45 -15.81 -5.01
CA THR A 83 1.02 -17.01 -5.62
C THR A 83 1.52 -16.72 -7.02
N GLU A 84 1.83 -17.74 -7.81
CA GLU A 84 2.33 -17.64 -9.16
C GLU A 84 1.54 -16.61 -10.01
N GLY A 85 2.24 -15.59 -10.50
CA GLY A 85 1.64 -14.50 -11.27
C GLY A 85 1.00 -13.38 -10.45
N GLY A 86 1.07 -13.41 -9.10
CA GLY A 86 0.64 -12.30 -8.26
C GLY A 86 1.45 -11.03 -8.52
N VAL A 87 0.78 -9.87 -8.57
CA VAL A 87 1.41 -8.60 -8.94
C VAL A 87 1.37 -7.59 -7.80
N ILE A 88 2.51 -6.95 -7.54
CA ILE A 88 2.64 -5.82 -6.61
C ILE A 88 3.12 -4.59 -7.36
N LEU A 89 2.35 -3.52 -7.27
CA LEU A 89 2.73 -2.21 -7.81
C LEU A 89 3.06 -1.26 -6.66
N ASN A 90 4.29 -0.76 -6.61
CA ASN A 90 4.68 0.33 -5.72
C ASN A 90 4.64 1.64 -6.50
N VAL A 91 3.76 2.55 -6.10
CA VAL A 91 3.52 3.80 -6.80
C VAL A 91 3.75 4.97 -5.85
N GLY A 92 4.79 5.75 -6.08
CA GLY A 92 5.07 6.97 -5.33
C GLY A 92 5.51 6.79 -3.88
N SER A 93 5.77 5.57 -3.43
CA SER A 93 6.26 5.31 -2.06
C SER A 93 7.73 4.92 -2.06
N ALA A 94 8.57 5.80 -1.54
CA ALA A 94 10.02 5.57 -1.48
C ALA A 94 10.46 4.67 -0.31
N VAL A 95 9.72 4.67 0.79
CA VAL A 95 10.09 3.95 2.02
C VAL A 95 8.94 3.13 2.59
N THR A 96 7.81 3.76 2.92
CA THR A 96 6.71 3.12 3.65
C THR A 96 6.14 1.92 2.92
N GLY A 97 5.78 2.05 1.64
CA GLY A 97 5.23 0.95 0.84
C GLY A 97 6.15 -0.28 0.78
N PRO A 98 7.42 -0.12 0.37
CA PRO A 98 8.39 -1.21 0.37
C PRO A 98 8.57 -1.89 1.73
N GLU A 99 8.64 -1.11 2.80
CA GLU A 99 8.81 -1.64 4.16
C GLU A 99 7.57 -2.40 4.66
N VAL A 100 6.38 -1.87 4.41
CA VAL A 100 5.12 -2.56 4.75
C VAL A 100 5.01 -3.88 4.00
N PHE A 101 5.28 -3.88 2.69
CA PHE A 101 5.24 -5.11 1.89
C PHE A 101 6.26 -6.15 2.37
N LEU A 102 7.50 -5.74 2.67
CA LEU A 102 8.53 -6.63 3.16
C LEU A 102 8.12 -7.32 4.47
N LYS A 103 7.52 -6.57 5.42
CA LYS A 103 7.04 -7.11 6.69
C LYS A 103 5.85 -8.03 6.50
N ALA A 104 4.89 -7.65 5.67
CA ALA A 104 3.73 -8.48 5.36
C ALA A 104 4.15 -9.81 4.70
N ALA A 105 5.08 -9.79 3.74
CA ALA A 105 5.62 -10.98 3.11
C ALA A 105 6.36 -11.90 4.11
N SER A 106 7.12 -11.31 5.04
CA SER A 106 7.78 -12.07 6.11
C SER A 106 6.77 -12.72 7.05
N MET A 107 5.71 -12.00 7.43
CA MET A 107 4.63 -12.55 8.27
C MET A 107 3.89 -13.67 7.56
N ALA A 108 3.56 -13.50 6.28
CA ALA A 108 2.94 -14.53 5.46
C ALA A 108 3.83 -15.79 5.39
N GLY A 109 5.12 -15.62 5.20
CA GLY A 109 6.09 -16.70 5.21
C GLY A 109 6.14 -17.46 6.54
N ASN A 110 6.06 -16.76 7.68
CA ASN A 110 6.08 -17.36 9.01
C ASN A 110 4.89 -18.30 9.29
N ILE A 111 3.78 -18.12 8.59
CA ILE A 111 2.60 -18.98 8.70
C ILE A 111 2.49 -19.98 7.53
N GLY A 112 3.57 -20.16 6.76
CA GLY A 112 3.64 -21.13 5.67
C GLY A 112 3.08 -20.64 4.31
N HIS A 113 2.69 -19.38 4.20
CA HIS A 113 2.16 -18.78 2.97
C HIS A 113 3.18 -17.84 2.33
N VAL A 114 4.31 -18.40 1.92
CA VAL A 114 5.37 -17.64 1.24
C VAL A 114 4.88 -17.20 -0.13
N PRO A 115 4.94 -15.88 -0.48
CA PRO A 115 4.71 -15.46 -1.85
C PRO A 115 5.63 -16.19 -2.83
N ASP A 116 5.11 -16.62 -3.97
CA ASP A 116 5.88 -17.38 -4.97
C ASP A 116 5.74 -16.79 -6.36
N LYS A 117 6.86 -16.69 -7.08
CA LYS A 117 6.97 -16.21 -8.47
C LYS A 117 6.21 -14.91 -8.76
N ILE A 118 6.21 -14.01 -7.79
CA ILE A 118 5.49 -12.73 -7.87
C ILE A 118 6.15 -11.77 -8.87
N ILE A 119 5.32 -10.91 -9.44
CA ILE A 119 5.77 -9.80 -10.27
C ILE A 119 5.67 -8.51 -9.45
N THR A 120 6.75 -7.75 -9.43
CA THR A 120 6.76 -6.46 -8.74
C THR A 120 7.13 -5.34 -9.71
N ALA A 121 6.53 -4.15 -9.55
CA ALA A 121 6.91 -2.97 -10.32
C ALA A 121 6.99 -1.74 -9.42
N ASN A 122 8.03 -0.94 -9.64
CA ASN A 122 8.24 0.33 -8.96
C ASN A 122 8.07 1.49 -9.95
N PHE A 123 7.06 2.33 -9.73
CA PHE A 123 6.80 3.54 -10.51
C PHE A 123 7.46 4.73 -9.82
N ASP A 124 8.46 5.32 -10.46
CA ASP A 124 9.30 6.35 -9.86
C ASP A 124 9.72 7.41 -10.88
N LEU A 125 10.04 8.61 -10.38
CA LEU A 125 10.59 9.72 -11.16
C LEU A 125 12.13 9.73 -11.17
N ARG A 126 12.76 9.09 -10.18
CA ARG A 126 14.22 9.10 -10.00
C ARG A 126 14.87 8.16 -11.02
N PRO A 127 16.13 8.40 -11.39
CA PRO A 127 16.85 7.47 -12.28
C PRO A 127 17.05 6.10 -11.62
N TYR A 128 17.03 5.06 -12.44
CA TYR A 128 17.32 3.70 -12.01
C TYR A 128 18.79 3.38 -12.27
N ASN A 129 19.56 3.25 -11.19
CA ASN A 129 21.00 3.01 -11.24
C ASN A 129 21.38 1.77 -10.39
N PRO A 130 21.07 0.56 -10.85
CA PRO A 130 21.26 -0.65 -10.07
C PRO A 130 22.74 -0.94 -9.72
N ASP A 131 23.67 -0.49 -10.54
CA ASP A 131 25.13 -0.67 -10.30
C ASP A 131 25.60 0.14 -9.08
N LYS A 132 24.86 1.16 -8.70
CA LYS A 132 25.15 2.01 -7.54
C LYS A 132 24.46 1.56 -6.23
N PHE A 133 23.72 0.47 -6.25
CA PHE A 133 23.00 0.00 -5.06
C PHE A 133 23.91 -0.51 -3.92
N SER A 134 25.16 -0.82 -4.21
CA SER A 134 26.17 -1.26 -3.23
C SER A 134 27.19 -0.18 -2.88
N ASP A 135 27.13 0.98 -3.51
CA ASP A 135 28.03 2.10 -3.28
C ASP A 135 27.44 3.04 -2.23
N GLU A 136 27.95 2.98 -1.00
CA GLU A 136 27.47 3.78 0.14
C GLU A 136 27.60 5.29 -0.06
N ASN A 137 28.45 5.73 -0.98
CA ASN A 137 28.62 7.13 -1.33
C ASN A 137 27.62 7.59 -2.40
N ALA A 138 26.92 6.67 -3.04
CA ALA A 138 25.92 6.99 -4.04
C ALA A 138 24.52 7.15 -3.42
N VAL A 139 23.76 8.14 -3.89
CA VAL A 139 22.38 8.38 -3.43
C VAL A 139 21.49 7.14 -3.67
N ALA A 140 21.73 6.40 -4.75
CA ALA A 140 20.99 5.17 -5.08
C ALA A 140 21.13 4.07 -4.03
N TYR A 141 22.19 4.08 -3.23
CA TYR A 141 22.34 3.18 -2.08
C TYR A 141 21.16 3.28 -1.11
N TYR A 142 20.58 4.46 -0.94
CA TYR A 142 19.47 4.74 -0.02
C TYR A 142 18.08 4.55 -0.64
N TYR A 143 17.98 4.25 -1.93
CA TYR A 143 16.69 4.03 -2.61
C TYR A 143 16.10 2.65 -2.25
N ARG A 144 15.40 2.60 -1.14
CA ARG A 144 14.84 1.34 -0.58
C ARG A 144 13.82 0.70 -1.51
N ASP A 145 12.96 1.50 -2.11
CA ASP A 145 11.94 1.04 -3.05
C ASP A 145 12.57 0.38 -4.28
N GLN A 146 13.53 1.03 -4.92
CA GLN A 146 14.22 0.47 -6.08
C GLN A 146 14.96 -0.83 -5.73
N LYS A 147 15.69 -0.84 -4.60
CA LYS A 147 16.43 -2.04 -4.15
C LYS A 147 15.50 -3.18 -3.74
N SER A 148 14.44 -2.89 -3.00
CA SER A 148 13.56 -3.91 -2.44
C SER A 148 12.55 -4.40 -3.46
N ILE A 149 11.78 -3.47 -4.07
CA ILE A 149 10.69 -3.84 -4.97
C ILE A 149 11.22 -4.40 -6.29
N VAL A 150 12.25 -3.79 -6.88
CA VAL A 150 12.71 -4.21 -8.22
C VAL A 150 13.67 -5.41 -8.15
N LYS A 151 14.42 -5.57 -7.06
CA LYS A 151 15.48 -6.57 -6.99
C LYS A 151 15.31 -7.60 -5.88
N ARG A 152 15.37 -7.17 -4.62
CA ARG A 152 15.49 -8.09 -3.49
C ARG A 152 14.28 -8.99 -3.29
N ILE A 153 13.10 -8.40 -3.28
CA ILE A 153 11.85 -9.11 -3.01
C ILE A 153 11.51 -10.10 -4.13
N PRO A 154 11.46 -9.68 -5.42
CA PRO A 154 11.18 -10.65 -6.47
C PRO A 154 12.22 -11.75 -6.55
N GLN A 155 13.51 -11.45 -6.36
CA GLN A 155 14.56 -12.47 -6.34
C GLN A 155 14.37 -13.48 -5.20
N ALA A 156 14.00 -13.02 -4.01
CA ALA A 156 13.77 -13.89 -2.85
C ALA A 156 12.59 -14.86 -3.05
N TYR A 157 11.62 -14.47 -3.86
CA TYR A 157 10.40 -15.24 -4.12
C TYR A 157 10.33 -15.82 -5.56
N GLY A 158 11.47 -15.99 -6.22
CA GLY A 158 11.54 -16.61 -7.55
C GLY A 158 10.81 -15.85 -8.66
N GLY A 159 10.51 -14.59 -8.46
CA GLY A 159 9.74 -13.74 -9.35
C GLY A 159 10.57 -12.75 -10.16
N LYS A 160 9.91 -11.73 -10.69
CA LYS A 160 10.52 -10.68 -11.53
C LYS A 160 10.15 -9.29 -11.05
N GLY A 161 11.13 -8.38 -11.02
CA GLY A 161 10.92 -6.98 -10.68
C GLY A 161 11.13 -6.05 -11.88
N TYR A 162 10.29 -5.04 -11.97
CA TYR A 162 10.33 -4.04 -13.04
C TYR A 162 10.46 -2.63 -12.47
N TYR A 163 11.18 -1.79 -13.18
CA TYR A 163 11.27 -0.37 -12.90
C TYR A 163 10.56 0.40 -14.02
N ILE A 164 9.60 1.23 -13.62
CA ILE A 164 8.82 2.08 -14.53
C ILE A 164 9.16 3.55 -14.24
N GLY A 165 10.10 4.07 -15.00
CA GLY A 165 10.55 5.47 -14.88
C GLY A 165 9.64 6.44 -15.63
N GLY A 166 9.19 7.50 -14.94
CA GLY A 166 8.41 8.54 -15.58
C GLY A 166 7.41 9.23 -14.66
N ASN A 167 6.84 10.31 -15.16
CA ASN A 167 5.81 11.05 -14.43
C ASN A 167 4.54 10.19 -14.30
N GLN A 168 4.06 10.02 -13.08
CA GLN A 168 2.88 9.20 -12.77
C GLN A 168 1.60 9.70 -13.44
N LYS A 169 1.52 11.01 -13.75
CA LYS A 169 0.43 11.55 -14.58
C LYS A 169 0.37 10.95 -16.00
N ASN A 170 1.45 10.36 -16.46
CA ASN A 170 1.54 9.71 -17.76
C ASN A 170 1.53 8.18 -17.62
N THR A 171 2.33 7.66 -16.67
CA THR A 171 2.51 6.20 -16.53
C THR A 171 1.27 5.49 -16.02
N ILE A 172 0.50 6.11 -15.10
CA ILE A 172 -0.73 5.47 -14.57
C ILE A 172 -1.87 5.45 -15.60
N PRO A 173 -2.19 6.54 -16.32
CA PRO A 173 -3.15 6.48 -17.42
C PRO A 173 -2.76 5.51 -18.54
N LEU A 174 -1.45 5.41 -18.83
CA LEU A 174 -0.97 4.44 -19.81
C LEU A 174 -1.19 3.01 -19.34
N LEU A 175 -0.86 2.69 -18.08
CA LEU A 175 -1.14 1.38 -17.49
C LEU A 175 -2.63 1.03 -17.58
N TYR A 176 -3.49 1.98 -17.24
CA TYR A 176 -4.95 1.79 -17.36
C TYR A 176 -5.38 1.47 -18.79
N LYS A 177 -4.88 2.25 -19.76
CA LYS A 177 -5.19 2.05 -21.18
C LYS A 177 -4.77 0.66 -21.68
N GLU A 178 -3.55 0.22 -21.32
CA GLU A 178 -3.05 -1.10 -21.71
C GLU A 178 -3.86 -2.23 -21.08
N LEU A 179 -4.22 -2.11 -19.80
CA LEU A 179 -5.06 -3.10 -19.11
C LEU A 179 -6.43 -3.24 -19.78
N ILE A 180 -7.10 -2.13 -20.08
CA ILE A 180 -8.40 -2.16 -20.77
C ILE A 180 -8.27 -2.75 -22.16
N GLY A 181 -7.18 -2.45 -22.89
CA GLY A 181 -6.92 -3.04 -24.22
C GLY A 181 -6.71 -4.56 -24.19
N LEU A 182 -6.22 -5.12 -23.09
CA LEU A 182 -6.05 -6.56 -22.92
C LEU A 182 -7.33 -7.30 -22.50
N MET A 183 -8.34 -6.57 -22.00
CA MET A 183 -9.61 -7.13 -21.54
C MET A 183 -10.69 -7.15 -22.65
N GLN A 184 -10.44 -6.50 -23.77
CA GLN A 184 -11.30 -6.50 -24.97
C GLN A 184 -10.89 -7.59 -25.97
#